data_e1574b22dd2ffa2d75ee4f357e9a9d93
#
_entry.id   e1574b22dd2ffa2d75ee4f357e9a9d93
#
_cell.length_a   1.000
_cell.length_b   1.000
_cell.length_c   1.000
_cell.angle_alpha   90.00
_cell.angle_beta   90.00
_cell.angle_gamma   90.00
#
_symmetry.space_group_name_H-M   'P 1'
#
loop_
_entity.id
_entity.type
_entity.pdbx_description
1 polymer ?
#
loop_
_entity_poly.entity_id
_entity_poly.type
_entity_poly.pdbx_seq_one_letter_code
_entity_poly.pdbx_strand_id
1 'polypeptide(L)'
;MGAGKTTLYDAHLKEAFPDLIPPISHQREAALREQRSFAVEDLVVDTELLESARDAGYATKVVFISTEDPNLNVGRILIRMAHGGQSLPLSTIPESYEESLRSLPEARKHADDVLVYDNTPDGKGHRLVARFISGELVRVTHSSPDWLKRLFGRELCGRSKRGNEPRGQSKSYVKSH
;
A
#
# COMPACT_ATOMS: atom_id res chain seq x y z
N MET A 1 2.57 11.94 -0.04
CA MET A 1 1.36 12.50 -0.71
C MET A 1 1.54 12.47 -2.23
N GLY A 2 0.43 12.54 -3.03
CA GLY A 2 0.55 12.55 -4.50
C GLY A 2 0.82 11.20 -5.17
N ALA A 3 1.03 10.11 -4.43
CA ALA A 3 1.32 8.79 -4.98
C ALA A 3 0.11 8.11 -5.67
N GLY A 4 -1.10 8.66 -5.54
CA GLY A 4 -2.32 8.15 -6.20
C GLY A 4 -3.15 7.17 -5.36
N LYS A 5 -3.09 7.26 -4.02
CA LYS A 5 -3.84 6.38 -3.11
C LYS A 5 -5.35 6.42 -3.34
N THR A 6 -5.95 7.60 -3.37
CA THR A 6 -7.38 7.78 -3.60
C THR A 6 -7.82 7.20 -4.94
N THR A 7 -7.04 7.43 -6.00
CA THR A 7 -7.33 6.89 -7.34
C THR A 7 -7.30 5.35 -7.34
N LEU A 8 -6.35 4.74 -6.64
CA LEU A 8 -6.28 3.27 -6.52
C LEU A 8 -7.46 2.74 -5.70
N TYR A 9 -7.81 3.41 -4.60
CA TYR A 9 -8.96 3.04 -3.77
C TYR A 9 -10.25 3.02 -4.61
N ASP A 10 -10.53 4.12 -5.31
CA ASP A 10 -11.74 4.25 -6.13
C ASP A 10 -11.78 3.23 -7.28
N ALA A 11 -10.61 2.94 -7.89
CA ALA A 11 -10.53 2.04 -9.04
C ALA A 11 -10.58 0.53 -8.68
N HIS A 12 -10.08 0.15 -7.50
CA HIS A 12 -9.83 -1.27 -7.21
C HIS A 12 -10.31 -1.77 -5.85
N LEU A 13 -10.40 -0.89 -4.85
CA LEU A 13 -10.73 -1.32 -3.50
C LEU A 13 -12.20 -1.11 -3.16
N LYS A 14 -12.79 -0.02 -3.62
CA LYS A 14 -14.19 0.36 -3.35
C LYS A 14 -15.17 -0.68 -3.88
N GLU A 15 -14.92 -1.20 -5.08
CA GLU A 15 -15.75 -2.26 -5.68
C GLU A 15 -15.51 -3.63 -5.04
N ALA A 16 -14.25 -3.94 -4.72
CA ALA A 16 -13.87 -5.21 -4.09
C ALA A 16 -14.30 -5.31 -2.62
N PHE A 17 -14.48 -4.18 -1.93
CA PHE A 17 -14.85 -4.10 -0.53
C PHE A 17 -15.94 -3.04 -0.31
N PRO A 18 -17.17 -3.29 -0.78
CA PRO A 18 -18.27 -2.30 -0.72
C PRO A 18 -18.68 -1.94 0.72
N ASP A 19 -18.45 -2.84 1.67
CA ASP A 19 -18.79 -2.66 3.08
C ASP A 19 -17.68 -1.96 3.89
N LEU A 20 -16.56 -1.61 3.25
CA LEU A 20 -15.51 -0.85 3.89
C LEU A 20 -15.98 0.57 4.17
N ILE A 21 -15.94 0.95 5.43
CA ILE A 21 -16.17 2.34 5.83
C ILE A 21 -15.04 3.18 5.22
N PRO A 22 -15.36 4.31 4.55
CA PRO A 22 -14.34 5.22 4.03
C PRO A 22 -13.31 5.61 5.09
N PRO A 23 -12.09 6.03 4.70
CA PRO A 23 -11.00 6.31 5.62
C PRO A 23 -11.43 7.20 6.79
N ILE A 24 -11.50 6.64 7.99
CA ILE A 24 -11.94 7.36 9.17
C ILE A 24 -10.76 7.53 10.13
N SER A 25 -10.15 8.69 10.14
CA SER A 25 -9.08 8.99 11.10
C SER A 25 -9.57 9.06 12.56
N HIS A 26 -10.82 9.45 12.81
CA HIS A 26 -11.31 9.70 14.19
C HIS A 26 -12.14 8.56 14.80
N GLN A 27 -12.39 7.48 14.07
CA GLN A 27 -13.28 6.40 14.52
C GLN A 27 -12.58 5.03 14.58
N ARG A 28 -11.24 5.01 14.55
CA ARG A 28 -10.44 3.78 14.58
C ARG A 28 -10.78 2.91 15.79
N GLU A 29 -10.74 3.49 16.98
CA GLU A 29 -11.04 2.79 18.22
C GLU A 29 -12.50 2.30 18.31
N ALA A 30 -13.44 3.08 17.78
CA ALA A 30 -14.84 2.66 17.72
C ALA A 30 -15.01 1.47 16.76
N ALA A 31 -14.39 1.51 15.60
CA ALA A 31 -14.44 0.41 14.64
C ALA A 31 -13.81 -0.88 15.20
N LEU A 32 -12.68 -0.77 15.91
CA LEU A 32 -12.04 -1.91 16.58
C LEU A 32 -12.96 -2.50 17.66
N ARG A 33 -13.56 -1.67 18.51
CA ARG A 33 -14.48 -2.14 19.57
C ARG A 33 -15.75 -2.79 19.02
N GLU A 34 -16.26 -2.28 17.91
CA GLU A 34 -17.49 -2.77 17.26
C GLU A 34 -17.23 -3.92 16.27
N GLN A 35 -15.98 -4.35 16.14
CA GLN A 35 -15.53 -5.39 15.20
C GLN A 35 -15.99 -5.14 13.75
N ARG A 36 -16.04 -3.88 13.33
CA ARG A 36 -16.41 -3.49 11.97
C ARG A 36 -15.17 -3.38 11.08
N SER A 37 -15.25 -3.89 9.85
CA SER A 37 -14.22 -3.67 8.85
C SER A 37 -14.07 -2.19 8.54
N PHE A 38 -12.85 -1.68 8.46
CA PHE A 38 -12.54 -0.29 8.16
C PHE A 38 -11.26 -0.16 7.34
N ALA A 39 -11.09 0.97 6.68
CA ALA A 39 -9.85 1.34 6.00
C ALA A 39 -9.31 2.66 6.53
N VAL A 40 -8.01 2.83 6.47
CA VAL A 40 -7.31 4.05 6.89
C VAL A 40 -6.37 4.49 5.79
N GLU A 41 -6.34 5.79 5.52
CA GLU A 41 -5.36 6.39 4.61
C GLU A 41 -4.36 7.22 5.40
N ASP A 42 -3.11 6.77 5.43
CA ASP A 42 -2.01 7.47 6.09
C ASP A 42 -0.81 7.66 5.14
N LEU A 43 0.13 8.53 5.52
CA LEU A 43 1.40 8.73 4.81
C LEU A 43 2.42 7.65 5.18
N VAL A 44 2.45 7.29 6.45
CA VAL A 44 3.31 6.27 7.06
C VAL A 44 2.40 5.19 7.60
N VAL A 45 2.79 3.94 7.45
CA VAL A 45 1.97 2.84 7.96
C VAL A 45 2.03 2.82 9.49
N ASP A 46 0.86 2.86 10.10
CA ASP A 46 0.69 2.76 11.56
C ASP A 46 0.81 1.29 11.99
N THR A 47 1.99 0.91 12.46
CA THR A 47 2.27 -0.48 12.89
C THR A 47 1.58 -0.83 14.21
N GLU A 48 1.37 0.13 15.11
CA GLU A 48 0.66 -0.08 16.38
C GLU A 48 -0.82 -0.40 16.11
N LEU A 49 -1.43 0.30 15.14
CA LEU A 49 -2.78 0.00 14.69
C LEU A 49 -2.89 -1.40 14.08
N LEU A 50 -1.89 -1.81 13.27
CA LEU A 50 -1.86 -3.17 12.69
C LEU A 50 -1.76 -4.24 13.77
N GLU A 51 -0.91 -4.06 14.77
CA GLU A 51 -0.79 -4.97 15.91
C GLU A 51 -2.10 -5.05 16.70
N SER A 52 -2.66 -3.90 17.09
CA SER A 52 -3.92 -3.83 17.81
C SER A 52 -5.09 -4.49 17.06
N ALA A 53 -5.14 -4.32 15.74
CA ALA A 53 -6.15 -4.95 14.90
C ALA A 53 -5.97 -6.49 14.87
N ARG A 54 -4.74 -6.97 14.72
CA ARG A 54 -4.46 -8.43 14.75
C ARG A 54 -4.79 -9.04 16.11
N ASP A 55 -4.43 -8.39 17.19
CA ASP A 55 -4.77 -8.83 18.56
C ASP A 55 -6.29 -8.90 18.78
N ALA A 56 -7.04 -8.01 18.13
CA ALA A 56 -8.50 -8.02 18.09
C ALA A 56 -9.10 -9.04 17.08
N GLY A 57 -8.27 -9.84 16.39
CA GLY A 57 -8.71 -10.90 15.47
C GLY A 57 -9.01 -10.44 14.05
N TYR A 58 -8.59 -9.24 13.66
CA TYR A 58 -8.75 -8.77 12.28
C TYR A 58 -7.74 -9.40 11.33
N ALA A 59 -8.16 -9.67 10.10
CA ALA A 59 -7.26 -9.86 8.98
C ALA A 59 -6.79 -8.48 8.47
N THR A 60 -5.48 -8.22 8.52
CA THR A 60 -4.91 -6.92 8.21
C THR A 60 -4.32 -6.88 6.79
N LYS A 61 -4.61 -5.81 6.06
CA LYS A 61 -4.09 -5.60 4.71
C LYS A 61 -3.51 -4.20 4.56
N VAL A 62 -2.27 -4.13 4.07
CA VAL A 62 -1.63 -2.87 3.68
C VAL A 62 -1.58 -2.77 2.17
N VAL A 63 -2.02 -1.63 1.63
CA VAL A 63 -1.86 -1.27 0.22
C VAL A 63 -0.91 -0.09 0.15
N PHE A 64 0.33 -0.37 -0.19
CA PHE A 64 1.40 0.62 -0.29
C PHE A 64 1.57 1.08 -1.74
N ILE A 65 1.64 2.40 -1.95
CA ILE A 65 1.79 3.00 -3.27
C ILE A 65 2.93 3.99 -3.25
N SER A 66 3.87 3.85 -4.18
CA SER A 66 4.96 4.80 -4.37
C SER A 66 5.18 5.14 -5.85
N THR A 67 6.10 6.03 -6.09
CA THR A 67 6.59 6.43 -7.42
C THR A 67 8.11 6.37 -7.41
N GLU A 68 8.75 6.35 -8.59
CA GLU A 68 10.21 6.31 -8.70
C GLU A 68 10.88 7.58 -8.14
N ASP A 69 10.23 8.72 -8.30
CA ASP A 69 10.78 10.04 -7.95
C ASP A 69 9.77 10.86 -7.12
N PRO A 70 10.16 11.40 -5.95
CA PRO A 70 9.30 12.29 -5.16
C PRO A 70 8.87 13.55 -5.94
N ASN A 71 9.63 14.01 -6.93
CA ASN A 71 9.26 15.15 -7.77
C ASN A 71 7.98 14.89 -8.59
N LEU A 72 7.68 13.65 -8.93
CA LEU A 72 6.40 13.28 -9.56
C LEU A 72 5.23 13.59 -8.62
N ASN A 73 5.41 13.34 -7.33
CA ASN A 73 4.41 13.63 -6.32
C ASN A 73 4.22 15.14 -6.13
N VAL A 74 5.33 15.91 -6.16
CA VAL A 74 5.30 17.38 -6.13
C VAL A 74 4.50 17.90 -7.33
N GLY A 75 4.81 17.45 -8.54
CA GLY A 75 4.09 17.87 -9.76
C GLY A 75 2.59 17.58 -9.69
N ARG A 76 2.20 16.40 -9.23
CA ARG A 76 0.78 16.01 -9.05
C ARG A 76 0.05 16.88 -8.02
N ILE A 77 0.74 17.25 -6.94
CA ILE A 77 0.18 18.12 -5.92
C ILE A 77 0.00 19.53 -6.47
N LEU A 78 0.98 20.07 -7.21
CA LEU A 78 0.89 21.38 -7.85
C LEU A 78 -0.29 21.45 -8.83
N ILE A 79 -0.47 20.43 -9.68
CA ILE A 79 -1.61 20.33 -10.59
C ILE A 79 -2.93 20.34 -9.81
N ARG A 80 -3.03 19.55 -8.75
CA ARG A 80 -4.22 19.51 -7.90
C ARG A 80 -4.53 20.84 -7.23
N MET A 81 -3.50 21.55 -6.74
CA MET A 81 -3.65 22.88 -6.14
C MET A 81 -4.13 23.90 -7.19
N ALA A 82 -3.61 23.85 -8.40
CA ALA A 82 -4.06 24.71 -9.51
C ALA A 82 -5.54 24.51 -9.88
N HIS A 83 -6.09 23.32 -9.59
CA HIS A 83 -7.52 23.00 -9.76
C HIS A 83 -8.35 23.19 -8.48
N GLY A 84 -7.89 23.99 -7.54
CA GLY A 84 -8.62 24.31 -6.30
C GLY A 84 -8.47 23.30 -5.16
N GLY A 85 -7.52 22.37 -5.28
CA GLY A 85 -7.21 21.43 -4.22
C GLY A 85 -6.46 22.05 -3.03
N GLN A 86 -6.42 21.33 -1.93
CA GLN A 86 -5.80 21.79 -0.68
C GLN A 86 -4.32 22.12 -0.87
N SER A 87 -3.90 23.27 -0.34
CA SER A 87 -2.50 23.71 -0.31
C SER A 87 -1.70 22.88 0.71
N LEU A 88 -0.52 22.44 0.31
CA LEU A 88 0.41 21.69 1.15
C LEU A 88 1.82 22.28 1.04
N PRO A 89 2.62 22.27 2.12
CA PRO A 89 4.01 22.67 2.06
C PRO A 89 4.79 21.72 1.15
N LEU A 90 5.21 22.21 -0.02
CA LEU A 90 5.91 21.38 -1.01
C LEU A 90 7.27 20.87 -0.51
N SER A 91 7.92 21.65 0.38
CA SER A 91 9.22 21.30 0.98
C SER A 91 9.18 20.01 1.83
N THR A 92 8.03 19.64 2.39
CA THR A 92 7.88 18.43 3.22
C THR A 92 7.67 17.15 2.41
N ILE A 93 7.40 17.25 1.10
CA ILE A 93 7.06 16.10 0.28
C ILE A 93 8.22 15.10 0.13
N PRO A 94 9.47 15.53 -0.14
CA PRO A 94 10.59 14.61 -0.23
C PRO A 94 10.86 13.86 1.08
N GLU A 95 10.76 14.54 2.22
CA GLU A 95 10.95 13.96 3.54
C GLU A 95 9.85 12.93 3.84
N SER A 96 8.58 13.28 3.64
CA SER A 96 7.45 12.38 3.80
C SER A 96 7.50 11.17 2.85
N TYR A 97 8.07 11.34 1.65
CA TYR A 97 8.29 10.25 0.71
C TYR A 97 9.30 9.24 1.26
N GLU A 98 10.46 9.71 1.72
CA GLU A 98 11.50 8.83 2.29
C GLU A 98 11.05 8.18 3.60
N GLU A 99 10.29 8.87 4.44
CA GLU A 99 9.70 8.32 5.66
C GLU A 99 8.70 7.21 5.34
N SER A 100 7.81 7.44 4.38
CA SER A 100 6.87 6.44 3.90
C SER A 100 7.59 5.19 3.37
N LEU A 101 8.63 5.36 2.57
CA LEU A 101 9.43 4.23 2.07
C LEU A 101 10.07 3.44 3.22
N ARG A 102 10.64 4.13 4.21
CA ARG A 102 11.28 3.49 5.37
C ARG A 102 10.31 2.71 6.25
N SER A 103 9.02 3.06 6.25
CA SER A 103 8.00 2.33 7.03
C SER A 103 7.62 0.97 6.43
N LEU A 104 7.80 0.77 5.12
CA LEU A 104 7.32 -0.44 4.44
C LEU A 104 8.00 -1.74 4.91
N PRO A 105 9.32 -1.81 5.14
CA PRO A 105 9.97 -3.02 5.65
C PRO A 105 9.45 -3.45 7.03
N GLU A 106 9.04 -2.50 7.86
CA GLU A 106 8.46 -2.80 9.17
C GLU A 106 6.98 -3.17 9.04
N ALA A 107 6.22 -2.38 8.31
CA ALA A 107 4.79 -2.62 8.06
C ALA A 107 4.50 -4.05 7.57
N ARG A 108 5.35 -4.61 6.69
CA ARG A 108 5.16 -5.98 6.17
C ARG A 108 5.24 -7.07 7.24
N LYS A 109 5.92 -6.82 8.37
CA LYS A 109 6.04 -7.79 9.46
C LYS A 109 4.77 -7.83 10.33
N HIS A 110 4.05 -6.73 10.36
CA HIS A 110 2.87 -6.54 11.20
C HIS A 110 1.55 -6.74 10.46
N ALA A 111 1.57 -6.82 9.12
CA ALA A 111 0.37 -7.08 8.31
C ALA A 111 0.33 -8.51 7.76
N ASP A 112 -0.90 -9.06 7.62
CA ASP A 112 -1.10 -10.38 7.03
C ASP A 112 -0.89 -10.38 5.52
N ASP A 113 -1.28 -9.30 4.83
CA ASP A 113 -1.15 -9.16 3.37
C ASP A 113 -0.69 -7.73 3.02
N VAL A 114 0.42 -7.59 2.31
CA VAL A 114 0.95 -6.30 1.86
C VAL A 114 1.06 -6.29 0.35
N LEU A 115 0.28 -5.43 -0.29
CA LEU A 115 0.31 -5.17 -1.72
C LEU A 115 1.11 -3.89 -1.99
N VAL A 116 2.13 -4.00 -2.83
CA VAL A 116 3.04 -2.87 -3.14
C VAL A 116 2.86 -2.47 -4.59
N TYR A 117 2.40 -1.24 -4.80
CA TYR A 117 2.16 -0.67 -6.12
C TYR A 117 3.16 0.43 -6.47
N ASP A 118 3.59 0.41 -7.71
CA ASP A 118 4.29 1.51 -8.36
C ASP A 118 3.31 2.30 -9.23
N ASN A 119 3.29 3.62 -9.05
CA ASN A 119 2.47 4.55 -9.83
C ASN A 119 3.35 5.59 -10.55
N THR A 120 4.52 5.16 -10.98
CA THR A 120 5.35 5.96 -11.88
C THR A 120 4.67 6.07 -13.24
N PRO A 121 4.58 7.27 -13.85
CA PRO A 121 3.89 7.46 -15.11
C PRO A 121 4.61 6.73 -16.26
N ASP A 122 4.03 5.62 -16.67
CA ASP A 122 4.45 4.86 -17.87
C ASP A 122 3.26 4.59 -18.81
N GLY A 123 2.12 5.25 -18.57
CA GLY A 123 0.87 5.05 -19.31
C GLY A 123 0.06 3.82 -18.87
N LYS A 124 0.53 3.06 -17.89
CA LYS A 124 -0.11 1.78 -17.47
C LYS A 124 -0.87 1.88 -16.14
N GLY A 125 -0.86 3.05 -15.50
CA GLY A 125 -1.50 3.25 -14.21
C GLY A 125 -0.78 2.53 -13.04
N HIS A 126 -1.53 2.15 -12.01
CA HIS A 126 -0.98 1.47 -10.85
C HIS A 126 -0.53 0.05 -11.21
N ARG A 127 0.75 -0.25 -10.98
CA ARG A 127 1.35 -1.56 -11.26
C ARG A 127 1.71 -2.26 -9.97
N LEU A 128 1.14 -3.45 -9.71
CA LEU A 128 1.54 -4.29 -8.58
C LEU A 128 2.96 -4.79 -8.80
N VAL A 129 3.91 -4.35 -7.98
CA VAL A 129 5.35 -4.67 -8.12
C VAL A 129 5.85 -5.68 -7.11
N ALA A 130 5.21 -5.79 -5.95
CA ALA A 130 5.49 -6.83 -4.96
C ALA A 130 4.25 -7.16 -4.12
N ARG A 131 4.22 -8.37 -3.54
CA ARG A 131 3.26 -8.78 -2.53
C ARG A 131 3.98 -9.58 -1.46
N PHE A 132 3.66 -9.28 -0.21
CA PHE A 132 4.11 -10.04 0.96
C PHE A 132 2.88 -10.65 1.65
N ILE A 133 3.04 -11.86 2.17
CA ILE A 133 2.04 -12.53 3.01
C ILE A 133 2.75 -12.94 4.30
N SER A 134 2.23 -12.51 5.43
CA SER A 134 2.83 -12.75 6.75
C SER A 134 4.33 -12.41 6.79
N GLY A 135 4.70 -11.27 6.20
CA GLY A 135 6.07 -10.78 6.11
C GLY A 135 6.93 -11.40 5.00
N GLU A 136 6.51 -12.50 4.37
CA GLU A 136 7.27 -13.19 3.33
C GLU A 136 6.94 -12.68 1.93
N LEU A 137 7.96 -12.43 1.12
CA LEU A 137 7.80 -12.03 -0.28
C LEU A 137 7.23 -13.19 -1.09
N VAL A 138 5.99 -13.09 -1.57
CA VAL A 138 5.33 -14.14 -2.38
C VAL A 138 5.29 -13.83 -3.87
N ARG A 139 5.34 -12.55 -4.23
CA ARG A 139 5.34 -12.09 -5.62
C ARG A 139 6.23 -10.87 -5.80
N VAL A 140 6.94 -10.83 -6.92
CA VAL A 140 7.70 -9.66 -7.38
C VAL A 140 7.71 -9.63 -8.91
N THR A 141 7.68 -8.44 -9.50
CA THR A 141 7.81 -8.26 -10.96
C THR A 141 9.27 -8.30 -11.39
N HIS A 142 9.55 -8.79 -12.61
CA HIS A 142 10.91 -8.80 -13.18
C HIS A 142 11.51 -7.39 -13.29
N SER A 143 10.69 -6.40 -13.68
CA SER A 143 11.08 -4.99 -13.77
C SER A 143 10.67 -4.23 -12.51
N SER A 144 11.28 -4.58 -11.38
CA SER A 144 11.05 -3.87 -10.12
C SER A 144 11.62 -2.45 -10.19
N PRO A 145 10.90 -1.43 -9.69
CA PRO A 145 11.40 -0.05 -9.61
C PRO A 145 12.61 0.05 -8.67
N ASP A 146 13.46 1.05 -8.87
CA ASP A 146 14.70 1.17 -8.10
C ASP A 146 14.45 1.49 -6.63
N TRP A 147 13.38 2.23 -6.31
CA TRP A 147 12.99 2.45 -4.92
C TRP A 147 12.67 1.12 -4.19
N LEU A 148 12.04 0.15 -4.86
CA LEU A 148 11.75 -1.16 -4.26
C LEU A 148 13.03 -2.00 -4.11
N LYS A 149 13.95 -1.93 -5.09
CA LYS A 149 15.26 -2.58 -5.01
C LYS A 149 16.11 -2.02 -3.87
N ARG A 150 16.06 -0.71 -3.60
CA ARG A 150 16.75 -0.10 -2.46
C ARG A 150 16.29 -0.69 -1.13
N LEU A 151 14.98 -0.95 -0.98
CA LEU A 151 14.39 -1.47 0.26
C LEU A 151 14.62 -2.99 0.43
N PHE A 152 14.50 -3.77 -0.63
CA PHE A 152 14.43 -5.23 -0.58
C PHE A 152 15.44 -5.93 -1.51
N GLY A 153 16.48 -5.26 -1.98
CA GLY A 153 17.38 -5.76 -3.02
C GLY A 153 17.97 -7.15 -2.73
N ARG A 154 18.32 -7.45 -1.47
CA ARG A 154 18.83 -8.78 -1.08
C ARG A 154 17.80 -9.89 -1.29
N GLU A 155 16.53 -9.63 -0.97
CA GLU A 155 15.44 -10.59 -1.13
C GLU A 155 15.02 -10.75 -2.59
N LEU A 156 15.01 -9.65 -3.34
CA LEU A 156 14.68 -9.64 -4.77
C LEU A 156 15.70 -10.43 -5.59
N CYS A 157 17.01 -10.27 -5.33
CA CYS A 157 18.08 -11.00 -6.01
C CYS A 157 18.07 -12.51 -5.73
N GLY A 158 17.66 -12.93 -4.53
CA GLY A 158 17.61 -14.34 -4.15
C GLY A 158 16.54 -15.14 -4.91
N ARG A 159 15.45 -14.50 -5.35
CA ARG A 159 14.35 -15.16 -6.09
C ARG A 159 14.50 -15.13 -7.60
N SER A 160 15.24 -14.19 -8.17
CA SER A 160 15.54 -14.19 -9.60
C SER A 160 16.32 -15.43 -10.05
N LYS A 161 16.99 -16.14 -9.12
CA LYS A 161 17.71 -17.39 -9.39
C LYS A 161 16.86 -18.66 -9.20
N ARG A 162 15.64 -18.56 -8.66
CA ARG A 162 14.71 -19.66 -8.50
C ARG A 162 13.48 -19.42 -9.35
N GLY A 163 13.66 -19.52 -10.67
CA GLY A 163 12.52 -19.58 -11.59
C GLY A 163 11.70 -20.81 -11.26
N ASN A 164 10.57 -20.63 -10.60
CA ASN A 164 9.45 -21.56 -10.69
C ASN A 164 8.16 -20.82 -10.31
N GLU A 165 7.29 -20.64 -11.29
CA GLU A 165 5.91 -20.24 -11.06
C GLU A 165 5.16 -21.40 -10.39
N PRO A 166 4.44 -21.19 -9.29
CA PRO A 166 3.36 -22.09 -8.95
C PRO A 166 2.19 -21.77 -9.87
N ARG A 167 1.83 -22.71 -10.74
CA ARG A 167 0.61 -22.71 -11.54
C ARG A 167 -0.59 -22.49 -10.62
N GLY A 168 -1.50 -21.64 -11.07
CA GLY A 168 -2.67 -21.20 -10.34
C GLY A 168 -3.51 -22.32 -9.75
N GLN A 169 -3.89 -22.14 -8.53
CA GLN A 169 -5.15 -22.62 -8.00
C GLN A 169 -5.94 -21.40 -7.54
N SER A 170 -6.93 -21.04 -8.34
CA SER A 170 -7.99 -20.15 -7.93
C SER A 170 -8.76 -20.84 -6.81
N LYS A 171 -8.53 -20.45 -5.57
CA LYS A 171 -9.45 -20.78 -4.49
C LYS A 171 -10.50 -19.69 -4.42
N SER A 172 -11.70 -20.05 -4.85
CA SER A 172 -12.93 -19.32 -4.61
C SER A 172 -13.08 -19.07 -3.09
N TYR A 173 -13.27 -17.82 -2.72
CA TYR A 173 -13.66 -17.47 -1.37
C TYR A 173 -15.10 -17.92 -1.13
N VAL A 174 -15.28 -18.93 -0.30
CA VAL A 174 -16.58 -19.35 0.19
C VAL A 174 -17.02 -18.38 1.26
N LYS A 175 -18.17 -17.73 1.08
CA LYS A 175 -18.88 -17.00 2.13
C LYS A 175 -19.31 -18.04 3.18
N SER A 176 -18.85 -17.88 4.40
CA SER A 176 -19.48 -18.53 5.57
C SER A 176 -20.49 -17.56 6.16
N HIS A 177 -21.69 -18.05 6.38
CA HIS A 177 -22.83 -17.33 6.97
C HIS A 177 -22.57 -16.98 8.43
#